data_0afdcfe606308263383ea00ee83c99ed
#
_entry.id   0afdcfe606308263383ea00ee83c99ed
#
_cell.length_a   1.000
_cell.length_b   1.000
_cell.length_c   1.000
_cell.angle_alpha   90.00
_cell.angle_beta   90.00
_cell.angle_gamma   90.00
#
_symmetry.space_group_name_H-M   'P 1'
#
loop_
_entity.id
_entity.type
_entity.pdbx_description
1 polymer ?
#
loop_
_entity_poly.entity_id
_entity_poly.type
_entity_poly.pdbx_seq_one_letter_code
_entity_poly.pdbx_strand_id
1 'polypeptide(L)'
;MTMAERGFVTLAFDPSFTGESGGEPRFVNSPDINTDDFSSAVDYLSLKNNVDPEKIGIIGICGWGGLALNAAAQDPRIKATVASTMYDMSRVTALGYNDTTTEEQRYENKKKLCAQRLEDYKNGTYKRAGGLPDKCPEDAPLFLKQYCDFYKTPRGYHKNALASTQGWNETGSISFMNTKLLAYANEIKNAVLVIHGELAHSLYFSKTAFEKLKGNNKELMIIPGAYHCDLYDNMKFIPFDKITEFMKKYLV
;
A
#
# COMPACT_ATOMS: atom_id res chain seq x y z
N MET A 1 8.84 5.98 14.11
CA MET A 1 9.32 6.88 15.17
C MET A 1 8.17 7.77 15.67
N THR A 2 7.57 8.64 14.85
CA THR A 2 6.59 9.66 15.30
C THR A 2 5.40 9.10 16.08
N MET A 3 4.83 7.95 15.70
CA MET A 3 3.73 7.34 16.47
C MET A 3 4.23 6.75 17.80
N ALA A 4 5.44 6.18 17.84
CA ALA A 4 6.04 5.70 19.11
C ALA A 4 6.27 6.85 20.09
N GLU A 5 6.76 8.00 19.63
CA GLU A 5 6.92 9.22 20.44
C GLU A 5 5.58 9.78 20.97
N ARG A 6 4.47 9.39 20.36
CA ARG A 6 3.10 9.75 20.77
C ARG A 6 2.44 8.72 21.69
N GLY A 7 3.22 7.73 22.17
CA GLY A 7 2.80 6.77 23.20
C GLY A 7 2.19 5.47 22.66
N PHE A 8 2.43 5.11 21.40
CA PHE A 8 2.02 3.81 20.84
C PHE A 8 3.19 2.83 20.83
N VAL A 9 2.91 1.56 21.07
CA VAL A 9 3.79 0.48 20.63
C VAL A 9 3.67 0.37 19.11
N THR A 10 4.78 0.40 18.39
CA THR A 10 4.77 0.41 16.93
C THR A 10 5.60 -0.74 16.37
N LEU A 11 5.07 -1.37 15.33
CA LEU A 11 5.75 -2.38 14.53
C LEU A 11 5.80 -1.91 13.08
N ALA A 12 6.98 -1.88 12.50
CA ALA A 12 7.19 -1.76 11.06
C ALA A 12 7.90 -3.02 10.58
N PHE A 13 7.52 -3.55 9.43
CA PHE A 13 8.05 -4.79 8.89
C PHE A 13 8.20 -4.70 7.38
N ASP A 14 9.17 -5.44 6.84
CA ASP A 14 9.22 -5.73 5.42
C ASP A 14 8.18 -6.81 5.10
N PRO A 15 7.42 -6.68 4.02
CA PRO A 15 6.45 -7.71 3.64
C PRO A 15 7.14 -9.02 3.25
N SER A 16 6.40 -10.11 3.32
CA SER A 16 6.87 -11.43 2.88
C SER A 16 7.57 -11.37 1.53
N PHE A 17 8.64 -12.13 1.36
CA PHE A 17 9.51 -12.21 0.18
C PHE A 17 10.39 -10.98 -0.09
N THR A 18 10.40 -9.97 0.77
CA THR A 18 11.16 -8.73 0.55
C THR A 18 12.01 -8.34 1.75
N GLY A 19 12.95 -7.43 1.55
CA GLY A 19 13.78 -6.87 2.59
C GLY A 19 14.44 -7.92 3.48
N GLU A 20 14.28 -7.80 4.78
CA GLU A 20 14.79 -8.72 5.80
C GLU A 20 13.79 -9.87 6.09
N SER A 21 12.54 -9.79 5.59
CA SER A 21 11.57 -10.88 5.71
C SER A 21 11.90 -12.04 4.77
N GLY A 22 11.56 -13.25 5.20
CA GLY A 22 11.81 -14.48 4.46
C GLY A 22 10.88 -14.70 3.28
N GLY A 23 11.01 -15.89 2.69
CA GLY A 23 10.19 -16.39 1.58
C GLY A 23 10.97 -16.51 0.27
N GLU A 24 10.69 -17.60 -0.45
CA GLU A 24 11.23 -17.88 -1.79
C GLU A 24 10.10 -18.24 -2.76
N PRO A 25 10.20 -17.84 -4.01
CA PRO A 25 11.24 -16.95 -4.57
C PRO A 25 11.13 -15.53 -4.03
N ARG A 26 12.24 -14.81 -3.99
CA ARG A 26 12.25 -13.41 -3.52
C ARG A 26 11.42 -12.50 -4.42
N PHE A 27 10.93 -11.38 -3.84
CA PHE A 27 10.25 -10.29 -4.52
C PHE A 27 8.88 -10.67 -5.12
N VAL A 28 8.23 -11.65 -4.56
CA VAL A 28 6.83 -11.98 -4.91
C VAL A 28 5.91 -10.90 -4.36
N ASN A 29 5.02 -10.42 -5.20
CA ASN A 29 3.83 -9.67 -4.77
C ASN A 29 2.59 -10.55 -4.94
N SER A 30 1.76 -10.58 -3.92
CA SER A 30 0.55 -11.39 -3.88
C SER A 30 -0.52 -10.66 -3.07
N PRO A 31 -1.71 -10.40 -3.63
CA PRO A 31 -2.74 -9.62 -2.94
C PRO A 31 -3.22 -10.28 -1.64
N ASP A 32 -3.25 -11.60 -1.58
CA ASP A 32 -3.62 -12.39 -0.42
C ASP A 32 -2.50 -12.43 0.63
N ILE A 33 -1.28 -12.82 0.25
CA ILE A 33 -0.14 -12.89 1.19
C ILE A 33 0.17 -11.49 1.75
N ASN A 34 0.23 -10.47 0.89
CA ASN A 34 0.52 -9.13 1.38
C ASN A 34 -0.61 -8.53 2.24
N THR A 35 -1.83 -9.00 2.10
CA THR A 35 -2.91 -8.70 3.04
C THR A 35 -2.71 -9.43 4.36
N ASP A 36 -2.34 -10.72 4.30
CA ASP A 36 -2.11 -11.56 5.47
C ASP A 36 -0.89 -11.12 6.30
N ASP A 37 0.10 -10.47 5.69
CA ASP A 37 1.22 -9.85 6.40
C ASP A 37 0.75 -8.90 7.52
N PHE A 38 -0.38 -8.20 7.35
CA PHE A 38 -0.99 -7.39 8.41
C PHE A 38 -1.58 -8.25 9.54
N SER A 39 -2.27 -9.34 9.21
CA SER A 39 -2.81 -10.26 10.21
C SER A 39 -1.69 -10.96 10.99
N SER A 40 -0.61 -11.34 10.31
CA SER A 40 0.60 -11.89 10.94
C SER A 40 1.25 -10.88 11.89
N ALA A 41 1.26 -9.59 11.53
CA ALA A 41 1.73 -8.53 12.42
C ALA A 41 0.82 -8.35 13.65
N VAL A 42 -0.51 -8.52 13.49
CA VAL A 42 -1.47 -8.52 14.59
C VAL A 42 -1.21 -9.72 15.52
N ASP A 43 -0.99 -10.92 14.97
CA ASP A 43 -0.63 -12.11 15.76
C ASP A 43 0.62 -11.86 16.61
N TYR A 44 1.67 -11.33 15.97
CA TYR A 44 2.93 -11.01 16.65
C TYR A 44 2.74 -10.00 17.79
N LEU A 45 1.99 -8.92 17.53
CA LEU A 45 1.74 -7.89 18.56
C LEU A 45 0.86 -8.41 19.69
N SER A 46 -0.14 -9.24 19.40
CA SER A 46 -1.07 -9.79 20.39
C SER A 46 -0.38 -10.66 21.45
N LEU A 47 0.81 -11.17 21.14
CA LEU A 47 1.60 -11.98 22.07
C LEU A 47 2.64 -11.15 22.88
N LYS A 48 2.66 -9.83 22.74
CA LYS A 48 3.60 -8.98 23.50
C LYS A 48 2.99 -8.55 24.84
N ASN A 49 3.76 -8.70 25.91
CA ASN A 49 3.31 -8.39 27.28
C ASN A 49 2.88 -6.92 27.50
N ASN A 50 3.34 -6.03 26.64
CA ASN A 50 3.08 -4.58 26.70
C ASN A 50 2.07 -4.11 25.64
N VAL A 51 1.34 -5.03 25.00
CA VAL A 51 0.30 -4.75 23.99
C VAL A 51 -1.02 -5.36 24.47
N ASP A 52 -2.07 -4.55 24.42
CA ASP A 52 -3.45 -5.05 24.58
C ASP A 52 -3.93 -5.56 23.21
N PRO A 53 -4.21 -6.86 23.06
CA PRO A 53 -4.63 -7.43 21.78
C PRO A 53 -5.98 -6.89 21.28
N GLU A 54 -6.79 -6.30 22.17
CA GLU A 54 -8.03 -5.65 21.77
C GLU A 54 -7.84 -4.20 21.30
N LYS A 55 -6.60 -3.68 21.31
CA LYS A 55 -6.26 -2.28 20.97
C LYS A 55 -5.23 -2.18 19.87
N ILE A 56 -5.39 -2.96 18.81
CA ILE A 56 -4.47 -2.98 17.65
C ILE A 56 -5.07 -2.22 16.48
N GLY A 57 -4.30 -1.28 15.93
CA GLY A 57 -4.62 -0.56 14.71
C GLY A 57 -3.51 -0.69 13.68
N ILE A 58 -3.82 -0.40 12.42
CA ILE A 58 -2.86 -0.45 11.32
C ILE A 58 -2.79 0.89 10.58
N ILE A 59 -1.63 1.18 10.01
CA ILE A 59 -1.40 2.32 9.10
C ILE A 59 -0.82 1.76 7.81
N GLY A 60 -1.56 1.88 6.72
CA GLY A 60 -1.09 1.56 5.38
C GLY A 60 -0.83 2.81 4.56
N ILE A 61 0.29 2.87 3.84
CA ILE A 61 0.70 4.01 3.03
C ILE A 61 0.85 3.57 1.58
N CYS A 62 0.38 4.38 0.63
CA CYS A 62 0.47 4.10 -0.81
C CYS A 62 -0.24 2.78 -1.17
N GLY A 63 0.43 1.87 -1.88
CA GLY A 63 -0.10 0.53 -2.19
C GLY A 63 -0.53 -0.26 -0.97
N TRP A 64 0.17 -0.09 0.14
CA TRP A 64 -0.16 -0.72 1.43
C TRP A 64 -1.41 -0.12 2.07
N GLY A 65 -1.84 1.07 1.67
CA GLY A 65 -3.12 1.65 2.11
C GLY A 65 -4.33 0.85 1.60
N GLY A 66 -4.31 0.40 0.36
CA GLY A 66 -5.34 -0.47 -0.19
C GLY A 66 -5.33 -1.88 0.44
N LEU A 67 -4.14 -2.44 0.65
CA LEU A 67 -3.97 -3.71 1.35
C LEU A 67 -4.40 -3.62 2.82
N ALA A 68 -4.14 -2.51 3.51
CA ALA A 68 -4.63 -2.28 4.87
C ALA A 68 -6.16 -2.25 4.95
N LEU A 69 -6.84 -1.64 3.97
CA LEU A 69 -8.30 -1.71 3.90
C LEU A 69 -8.80 -3.14 3.66
N ASN A 70 -8.11 -3.91 2.82
CA ASN A 70 -8.45 -5.32 2.63
C ASN A 70 -8.21 -6.14 3.91
N ALA A 71 -7.11 -5.90 4.61
CA ALA A 71 -6.82 -6.54 5.90
C ALA A 71 -7.88 -6.19 6.96
N ALA A 72 -8.32 -4.93 7.02
CA ALA A 72 -9.40 -4.52 7.93
C ALA A 72 -10.76 -5.16 7.61
N ALA A 73 -11.00 -5.53 6.35
CA ALA A 73 -12.19 -6.31 5.96
C ALA A 73 -12.06 -7.80 6.31
N GLN A 74 -10.82 -8.32 6.31
CA GLN A 74 -10.52 -9.72 6.58
C GLN A 74 -10.38 -10.02 8.07
N ASP A 75 -9.75 -9.11 8.85
CA ASP A 75 -9.37 -9.34 10.25
C ASP A 75 -10.07 -8.36 11.20
N PRO A 76 -11.13 -8.80 11.90
CA PRO A 76 -11.86 -7.96 12.86
C PRO A 76 -11.06 -7.54 14.10
N ARG A 77 -9.91 -8.12 14.36
CA ARG A 77 -9.00 -7.71 15.45
C ARG A 77 -8.35 -6.35 15.18
N ILE A 78 -8.33 -5.91 13.92
CA ILE A 78 -7.86 -4.58 13.53
C ILE A 78 -8.96 -3.56 13.89
N LYS A 79 -8.82 -2.85 15.01
CA LYS A 79 -9.86 -1.94 15.54
C LYS A 79 -9.89 -0.58 14.85
N ALA A 80 -8.75 -0.12 14.36
CA ALA A 80 -8.62 1.16 13.65
C ALA A 80 -7.65 1.04 12.48
N THR A 81 -8.02 1.60 11.34
CA THR A 81 -7.21 1.58 10.12
C THR A 81 -7.00 3.00 9.61
N VAL A 82 -5.75 3.38 9.36
CA VAL A 82 -5.41 4.60 8.63
C VAL A 82 -4.86 4.19 7.26
N ALA A 83 -5.51 4.66 6.19
CA ALA A 83 -5.07 4.48 4.81
C ALA A 83 -4.59 5.83 4.26
N SER A 84 -3.27 6.06 4.28
CA SER A 84 -2.67 7.32 3.84
C SER A 84 -2.24 7.23 2.39
N THR A 85 -2.62 8.23 1.59
CA THR A 85 -2.26 8.34 0.17
C THR A 85 -2.39 7.01 -0.58
N MET A 86 -3.47 6.27 -0.31
CA MET A 86 -3.64 4.88 -0.72
C MET A 86 -3.78 4.69 -2.24
N TYR A 87 -3.33 3.53 -2.70
CA TYR A 87 -3.67 2.96 -3.99
C TYR A 87 -4.54 1.70 -3.83
N ASP A 88 -5.49 1.53 -4.72
CA ASP A 88 -6.01 0.20 -5.03
C ASP A 88 -5.09 -0.46 -6.05
N MET A 89 -4.13 -1.25 -5.56
CA MET A 89 -3.12 -1.91 -6.40
C MET A 89 -3.74 -2.88 -7.41
N SER A 90 -4.87 -3.50 -7.08
CA SER A 90 -5.59 -4.36 -8.02
C SER A 90 -6.20 -3.56 -9.18
N ARG A 91 -6.82 -2.42 -8.87
CA ARG A 91 -7.42 -1.53 -9.86
C ARG A 91 -6.37 -0.92 -10.78
N VAL A 92 -5.30 -0.33 -10.24
CA VAL A 92 -4.27 0.29 -11.09
C VAL A 92 -3.54 -0.74 -11.95
N THR A 93 -3.31 -1.94 -11.46
CA THR A 93 -2.66 -3.01 -12.24
C THR A 93 -3.58 -3.52 -13.35
N ALA A 94 -4.90 -3.62 -13.10
CA ALA A 94 -5.86 -4.10 -14.07
C ALA A 94 -6.28 -3.02 -15.08
N LEU A 95 -6.49 -1.79 -14.63
CA LEU A 95 -7.16 -0.76 -15.41
C LEU A 95 -6.26 0.46 -15.72
N GLY A 96 -5.05 0.49 -15.18
CA GLY A 96 -4.15 1.65 -15.32
C GLY A 96 -4.62 2.86 -14.53
N TYR A 97 -3.90 3.97 -14.70
CA TYR A 97 -4.32 5.24 -14.10
C TYR A 97 -5.60 5.76 -14.76
N ASN A 98 -6.52 6.25 -13.94
CA ASN A 98 -7.84 6.75 -14.36
C ASN A 98 -8.66 5.71 -15.15
N ASP A 99 -8.40 4.41 -14.95
CA ASP A 99 -9.10 3.29 -15.59
C ASP A 99 -9.07 3.34 -17.13
N THR A 100 -7.96 3.73 -17.70
CA THR A 100 -7.82 3.94 -19.16
C THR A 100 -7.45 2.67 -19.93
N THR A 101 -7.07 1.58 -19.24
CA THR A 101 -6.70 0.31 -19.88
C THR A 101 -7.94 -0.44 -20.33
N THR A 102 -8.05 -0.72 -21.65
CA THR A 102 -9.16 -1.48 -22.20
C THR A 102 -9.07 -2.97 -21.86
N GLU A 103 -10.16 -3.70 -22.13
CA GLU A 103 -10.20 -5.15 -21.94
C GLU A 103 -9.20 -5.85 -22.85
N GLU A 104 -9.09 -5.42 -24.10
CA GLU A 104 -8.12 -5.94 -25.09
C GLU A 104 -6.68 -5.70 -24.62
N GLN A 105 -6.38 -4.48 -24.17
CA GLN A 105 -5.04 -4.15 -23.64
C GLN A 105 -4.71 -5.00 -22.41
N ARG A 106 -5.67 -5.21 -21.51
CA ARG A 106 -5.49 -6.07 -20.34
C ARG A 106 -5.25 -7.53 -20.76
N TYR A 107 -5.97 -8.02 -21.76
CA TYR A 107 -5.75 -9.36 -22.31
C TYR A 107 -4.35 -9.52 -22.90
N GLU A 108 -3.89 -8.57 -23.73
CA GLU A 108 -2.53 -8.59 -24.30
C GLU A 108 -1.45 -8.49 -23.22
N ASN A 109 -1.66 -7.72 -22.15
CA ASN A 109 -0.76 -7.68 -21.00
C ASN A 109 -0.67 -9.06 -20.32
N LYS A 110 -1.79 -9.74 -20.11
CA LYS A 110 -1.80 -11.10 -19.57
C LYS A 110 -1.04 -12.09 -20.45
N LYS A 111 -1.18 -12.00 -21.78
CA LYS A 111 -0.41 -12.84 -22.72
C LYS A 111 1.09 -12.65 -22.55
N LYS A 112 1.56 -11.39 -22.47
CA LYS A 112 2.97 -11.07 -22.25
C LYS A 112 3.48 -11.64 -20.92
N LEU A 113 2.72 -11.45 -19.84
CA LEU A 113 3.07 -11.97 -18.52
C LEU A 113 3.07 -13.51 -18.47
N CYS A 114 2.15 -14.17 -19.16
CA CYS A 114 2.14 -15.64 -19.27
C CYS A 114 3.34 -16.16 -20.07
N ALA A 115 3.74 -15.46 -21.15
CA ALA A 115 4.96 -15.79 -21.88
C ALA A 115 6.21 -15.63 -21.00
N GLN A 116 6.30 -14.51 -20.24
CA GLN A 116 7.39 -14.32 -19.29
C GLN A 116 7.42 -15.40 -18.20
N ARG A 117 6.25 -15.80 -17.69
CA ARG A 117 6.16 -16.90 -16.71
C ARG A 117 6.73 -18.22 -17.25
N LEU A 118 6.49 -18.51 -18.52
CA LEU A 118 7.06 -19.69 -19.18
C LEU A 118 8.58 -19.60 -19.31
N GLU A 119 9.11 -18.43 -19.68
CA GLU A 119 10.56 -18.21 -19.76
C GLU A 119 11.22 -18.30 -18.38
N ASP A 120 10.61 -17.72 -17.34
CA ASP A 120 11.08 -17.84 -15.97
C ASP A 120 11.15 -19.32 -15.52
N TYR A 121 10.11 -20.11 -15.83
CA TYR A 121 10.05 -21.53 -15.51
C TYR A 121 11.14 -22.34 -16.21
N LYS A 122 11.35 -22.10 -17.52
CA LYS A 122 12.39 -22.77 -18.31
C LYS A 122 13.80 -22.53 -17.78
N ASN A 123 14.05 -21.31 -17.33
CA ASN A 123 15.39 -20.84 -16.95
C ASN A 123 15.64 -20.91 -15.44
N GLY A 124 14.63 -21.26 -14.62
CA GLY A 124 14.73 -21.19 -13.17
C GLY A 124 14.96 -19.78 -12.63
N THR A 125 14.42 -18.77 -13.31
CA THR A 125 14.61 -17.34 -13.00
C THR A 125 13.28 -16.67 -12.65
N TYR A 126 13.37 -15.43 -12.18
CA TYR A 126 12.21 -14.60 -11.87
C TYR A 126 12.54 -13.18 -12.33
N LYS A 127 12.07 -12.83 -13.51
CA LYS A 127 12.29 -11.49 -14.08
C LYS A 127 11.65 -10.43 -13.20
N ARG A 128 12.41 -9.38 -12.91
CA ARG A 128 11.94 -8.24 -12.13
C ARG A 128 11.23 -7.23 -13.05
N ALA A 129 10.15 -6.65 -12.56
CA ALA A 129 9.34 -5.66 -13.30
C ALA A 129 10.07 -4.34 -13.56
N GLY A 130 11.17 -4.11 -12.85
CA GLY A 130 11.86 -2.83 -12.80
C GLY A 130 11.30 -1.92 -11.69
N GLY A 131 12.17 -1.13 -11.11
CA GLY A 131 11.81 -0.04 -10.21
C GLY A 131 11.67 1.27 -10.97
N LEU A 132 11.76 2.37 -10.27
CA LEU A 132 11.87 3.68 -10.90
C LEU A 132 13.22 3.81 -11.66
N PRO A 133 13.26 4.58 -12.75
CA PRO A 133 14.49 4.78 -13.52
C PRO A 133 15.55 5.50 -12.66
N ASP A 134 16.82 5.16 -12.85
CA ASP A 134 17.92 5.79 -12.11
C ASP A 134 18.06 7.27 -12.44
N LYS A 135 17.76 7.65 -13.69
CA LYS A 135 17.60 9.04 -14.11
C LYS A 135 16.17 9.26 -14.56
N CYS A 136 15.48 10.17 -13.86
CA CYS A 136 14.11 10.54 -14.21
C CYS A 136 14.09 11.23 -15.58
N PRO A 137 13.22 10.81 -16.53
CA PRO A 137 13.07 11.49 -17.80
C PRO A 137 12.64 12.96 -17.62
N GLU A 138 13.18 13.85 -18.45
CA GLU A 138 12.88 15.29 -18.35
C GLU A 138 11.41 15.60 -18.66
N ASP A 139 10.81 14.87 -19.58
CA ASP A 139 9.41 14.96 -19.99
C ASP A 139 8.46 14.11 -19.13
N ALA A 140 8.96 13.44 -18.08
CA ALA A 140 8.15 12.63 -17.20
C ALA A 140 7.02 13.45 -16.54
N PRO A 141 5.83 12.87 -16.35
CA PRO A 141 4.75 13.53 -15.62
C PRO A 141 5.17 13.85 -14.18
N LEU A 142 4.58 14.89 -13.61
CA LEU A 142 4.96 15.42 -12.30
C LEU A 142 5.04 14.33 -11.20
N PHE A 143 4.05 13.45 -11.16
CA PHE A 143 4.01 12.40 -10.13
C PHE A 143 5.21 11.44 -10.25
N LEU A 144 5.66 11.12 -11.47
CA LEU A 144 6.83 10.27 -11.67
C LEU A 144 8.11 10.99 -11.22
N LYS A 145 8.24 12.30 -11.50
CA LYS A 145 9.33 13.13 -10.99
C LYS A 145 9.37 13.13 -9.46
N GLN A 146 8.22 13.25 -8.82
CA GLN A 146 8.11 13.20 -7.37
C GLN A 146 8.50 11.84 -6.79
N TYR A 147 8.14 10.73 -7.46
CA TYR A 147 8.60 9.39 -7.06
C TYR A 147 10.11 9.23 -7.24
N CYS A 148 10.68 9.70 -8.36
CA CYS A 148 12.13 9.68 -8.56
C CYS A 148 12.84 10.49 -7.48
N ASP A 149 12.35 11.70 -7.18
CA ASP A 149 12.90 12.55 -6.12
C ASP A 149 12.86 11.86 -4.76
N PHE A 150 11.79 11.17 -4.42
CA PHE A 150 11.71 10.43 -3.17
C PHE A 150 12.60 9.18 -3.18
N TYR A 151 12.38 8.24 -4.11
CA TYR A 151 12.96 6.90 -4.03
C TYR A 151 14.39 6.78 -4.59
N LYS A 152 14.84 7.73 -5.44
CA LYS A 152 16.16 7.67 -6.08
C LYS A 152 17.17 8.69 -5.53
N THR A 153 16.81 9.42 -4.48
CA THR A 153 17.68 10.39 -3.79
C THR A 153 17.80 10.03 -2.29
N PRO A 154 18.74 10.65 -1.56
CA PRO A 154 18.87 10.44 -0.11
C PRO A 154 17.60 10.76 0.70
N ARG A 155 16.60 11.41 0.09
CA ARG A 155 15.32 11.74 0.74
C ARG A 155 14.59 10.48 1.22
N GLY A 156 14.49 9.44 0.40
CA GLY A 156 13.76 8.22 0.76
C GLY A 156 14.33 6.95 0.14
N TYR A 157 15.54 7.01 -0.43
CA TYR A 157 16.20 5.81 -0.94
C TYR A 157 16.44 4.80 0.17
N HIS A 158 16.08 3.56 -0.08
CA HIS A 158 16.44 2.44 0.79
C HIS A 158 16.70 1.20 -0.06
N LYS A 159 17.74 0.42 0.30
CA LYS A 159 18.12 -0.81 -0.42
C LYS A 159 17.01 -1.86 -0.48
N ASN A 160 16.12 -1.90 0.52
CA ASN A 160 14.99 -2.82 0.59
C ASN A 160 13.73 -2.27 -0.10
N ALA A 161 13.71 -0.96 -0.44
CA ALA A 161 12.57 -0.37 -1.14
C ALA A 161 12.52 -0.83 -2.59
N LEU A 162 11.41 -1.45 -2.99
CA LEU A 162 11.25 -2.02 -4.33
C LEU A 162 11.27 -0.95 -5.43
N ALA A 163 10.68 0.23 -5.16
CA ALA A 163 10.71 1.35 -6.08
C ALA A 163 12.13 1.93 -6.26
N SER A 164 12.97 1.87 -5.22
CA SER A 164 14.38 2.28 -5.29
C SER A 164 15.26 1.29 -6.03
N THR A 165 14.84 0.04 -6.15
CA THR A 165 15.61 -1.07 -6.72
C THR A 165 14.97 -1.58 -8.02
N GLN A 166 14.79 -2.88 -8.16
CA GLN A 166 14.30 -3.50 -9.40
C GLN A 166 12.80 -3.85 -9.39
N GLY A 167 12.04 -3.43 -8.38
CA GLY A 167 10.62 -3.72 -8.29
C GLY A 167 10.31 -5.15 -7.84
N TRP A 168 9.08 -5.57 -8.02
CA TRP A 168 8.58 -6.92 -7.80
C TRP A 168 8.94 -7.87 -8.94
N ASN A 169 8.69 -9.16 -8.79
CA ASN A 169 8.67 -10.09 -9.90
C ASN A 169 7.53 -9.71 -10.86
N GLU A 170 7.87 -9.62 -12.16
CA GLU A 170 6.96 -9.09 -13.20
C GLU A 170 5.64 -9.87 -13.26
N THR A 171 5.72 -11.20 -13.14
CA THR A 171 4.57 -12.09 -13.24
C THR A 171 3.59 -12.01 -12.05
N GLY A 172 4.00 -11.42 -10.93
CA GLY A 172 3.13 -11.16 -9.78
C GLY A 172 1.95 -10.25 -10.10
N SER A 173 2.08 -9.39 -11.13
CA SER A 173 1.00 -8.53 -11.61
C SER A 173 -0.23 -9.29 -12.08
N ILE A 174 -0.11 -10.57 -12.48
CA ILE A 174 -1.24 -11.39 -12.95
C ILE A 174 -2.29 -11.55 -11.85
N SER A 175 -1.87 -11.84 -10.62
CA SER A 175 -2.80 -12.03 -9.49
C SER A 175 -3.49 -10.72 -9.11
N PHE A 176 -2.77 -9.60 -9.10
CA PHE A 176 -3.38 -8.30 -8.87
C PHE A 176 -4.39 -7.90 -9.94
N MET A 177 -4.13 -8.20 -11.23
CA MET A 177 -5.09 -7.94 -12.32
C MET A 177 -6.43 -8.70 -12.17
N ASN A 178 -6.44 -9.82 -11.46
CA ASN A 178 -7.62 -10.67 -11.30
C ASN A 178 -8.23 -10.61 -9.88
N THR A 179 -7.70 -9.75 -9.01
CA THR A 179 -8.21 -9.52 -7.65
C THR A 179 -8.93 -8.18 -7.58
N LYS A 180 -9.88 -8.06 -6.67
CA LYS A 180 -10.55 -6.81 -6.31
C LYS A 180 -10.34 -6.58 -4.81
N LEU A 181 -9.25 -5.91 -4.46
CA LEU A 181 -8.87 -5.68 -3.05
C LEU A 181 -9.98 -5.06 -2.20
N LEU A 182 -10.75 -4.15 -2.78
CA LEU A 182 -11.81 -3.45 -2.07
C LEU A 182 -13.20 -4.09 -2.27
N ALA A 183 -13.26 -5.39 -2.60
CA ALA A 183 -14.54 -6.07 -2.83
C ALA A 183 -15.47 -6.05 -1.59
N TYR A 184 -14.90 -6.22 -0.41
CA TYR A 184 -15.60 -6.29 0.88
C TYR A 184 -15.35 -5.07 1.77
N ALA A 185 -14.87 -3.95 1.23
CA ALA A 185 -14.63 -2.73 2.01
C ALA A 185 -15.90 -2.19 2.71
N ASN A 186 -17.08 -2.47 2.14
CA ASN A 186 -18.37 -2.12 2.74
C ASN A 186 -18.72 -2.94 3.99
N GLU A 187 -17.99 -4.01 4.28
CA GLU A 187 -18.20 -4.88 5.44
C GLU A 187 -17.30 -4.51 6.63
N ILE A 188 -16.34 -3.61 6.44
CA ILE A 188 -15.46 -3.12 7.51
C ILE A 188 -16.30 -2.43 8.58
N LYS A 189 -16.46 -3.04 9.74
CA LYS A 189 -17.20 -2.47 10.87
C LYS A 189 -16.33 -1.55 11.72
N ASN A 190 -15.04 -1.83 11.84
CA ASN A 190 -14.08 -1.07 12.62
C ASN A 190 -13.76 0.29 12.01
N ALA A 191 -13.13 1.18 12.79
CA ALA A 191 -12.91 2.56 12.37
C ALA A 191 -11.92 2.68 11.21
N VAL A 192 -12.17 3.58 10.27
CA VAL A 192 -11.28 3.85 9.14
C VAL A 192 -11.10 5.35 8.94
N LEU A 193 -9.85 5.80 8.86
CA LEU A 193 -9.45 7.13 8.44
C LEU A 193 -8.69 7.03 7.11
N VAL A 194 -9.24 7.60 6.06
CA VAL A 194 -8.58 7.75 4.77
C VAL A 194 -7.99 9.14 4.66
N ILE A 195 -6.69 9.25 4.36
CA ILE A 195 -5.99 10.53 4.22
C ILE A 195 -5.39 10.60 2.82
N HIS A 196 -5.57 11.73 2.12
CA HIS A 196 -4.96 11.90 0.79
C HIS A 196 -4.62 13.36 0.51
N GLY A 197 -3.59 13.59 -0.29
CA GLY A 197 -3.24 14.93 -0.76
C GLY A 197 -4.20 15.41 -1.85
N GLU A 198 -4.62 16.68 -1.78
CA GLU A 198 -5.54 17.29 -2.74
C GLU A 198 -5.01 17.26 -4.17
N LEU A 199 -3.71 17.51 -4.34
CA LEU A 199 -3.03 17.58 -5.64
C LEU A 199 -2.43 16.23 -6.09
N ALA A 200 -2.68 15.17 -5.33
CA ALA A 200 -2.15 13.85 -5.66
C ALA A 200 -2.89 13.25 -6.87
N HIS A 201 -2.13 12.81 -7.88
CA HIS A 201 -2.66 12.11 -9.07
C HIS A 201 -3.49 10.85 -8.72
N SER A 202 -3.29 10.31 -7.53
CA SER A 202 -3.91 9.09 -6.99
C SER A 202 -5.14 9.35 -6.11
N LEU A 203 -5.56 10.61 -5.93
CA LEU A 203 -6.66 10.97 -5.03
C LEU A 203 -7.95 10.19 -5.31
N TYR A 204 -8.24 9.88 -6.56
CA TYR A 204 -9.44 9.16 -6.97
C TYR A 204 -9.55 7.75 -6.36
N PHE A 205 -8.42 7.08 -6.05
CA PHE A 205 -8.45 5.79 -5.35
C PHE A 205 -9.04 5.94 -3.95
N SER A 206 -8.58 6.95 -3.19
CA SER A 206 -9.11 7.20 -1.84
C SER A 206 -10.56 7.61 -1.83
N LYS A 207 -10.99 8.46 -2.77
CA LYS A 207 -12.41 8.84 -2.91
C LYS A 207 -13.28 7.62 -3.18
N THR A 208 -12.91 6.81 -4.18
CA THR A 208 -13.66 5.58 -4.51
C THR A 208 -13.64 4.55 -3.38
N ALA A 209 -12.52 4.41 -2.65
CA ALA A 209 -12.45 3.53 -1.50
C ALA A 209 -13.40 4.01 -0.40
N PHE A 210 -13.39 5.31 -0.10
CA PHE A 210 -14.24 5.89 0.93
C PHE A 210 -15.74 5.74 0.62
N GLU A 211 -16.14 5.90 -0.64
CA GLU A 211 -17.53 5.69 -1.09
C GLU A 211 -18.04 4.26 -0.83
N LYS A 212 -17.15 3.27 -0.77
CA LYS A 212 -17.50 1.89 -0.44
C LYS A 212 -17.68 1.66 1.06
N LEU A 213 -17.04 2.45 1.92
CA LEU A 213 -17.08 2.28 3.37
C LEU A 213 -18.47 2.65 3.92
N LYS A 214 -18.93 1.88 4.92
CA LYS A 214 -20.22 2.11 5.57
C LYS A 214 -20.04 2.32 7.07
N GLY A 215 -20.96 3.08 7.66
CA GLY A 215 -20.98 3.38 9.09
C GLY A 215 -20.51 4.80 9.40
N ASN A 216 -20.67 5.22 10.66
CA ASN A 216 -20.40 6.57 11.14
C ASN A 216 -18.99 6.76 11.75
N ASN A 217 -18.18 5.73 11.72
CA ASN A 217 -16.79 5.71 12.19
C ASN A 217 -15.79 5.69 11.02
N LYS A 218 -16.17 6.27 9.90
CA LYS A 218 -15.38 6.40 8.68
C LYS A 218 -15.12 7.87 8.41
N GLU A 219 -13.87 8.22 8.20
CA GLU A 219 -13.46 9.61 7.97
C GLU A 219 -12.61 9.69 6.69
N LEU A 220 -12.82 10.73 5.88
CA LEU A 220 -11.97 11.09 4.74
C LEU A 220 -11.39 12.47 4.99
N MET A 221 -10.05 12.55 5.01
CA MET A 221 -9.31 13.81 5.19
C MET A 221 -8.49 14.11 3.94
N ILE A 222 -8.83 15.19 3.27
CA ILE A 222 -8.07 15.71 2.12
C ILE A 222 -7.15 16.81 2.62
N ILE A 223 -5.86 16.69 2.35
CA ILE A 223 -4.83 17.65 2.78
C ILE A 223 -4.64 18.69 1.66
N PRO A 224 -5.03 19.96 1.90
CA PRO A 224 -4.91 21.01 0.88
C PRO A 224 -3.46 21.21 0.43
N GLY A 225 -3.27 21.34 -0.87
CA GLY A 225 -1.97 21.62 -1.49
C GLY A 225 -0.95 20.48 -1.45
N ALA A 226 -1.27 19.33 -0.83
CA ALA A 226 -0.34 18.20 -0.74
C ALA A 226 -0.40 17.30 -1.99
N TYR A 227 0.75 16.83 -2.42
CA TYR A 227 0.92 15.77 -3.41
C TYR A 227 1.02 14.39 -2.74
N HIS A 228 1.13 13.36 -3.56
CA HIS A 228 1.19 11.98 -3.08
C HIS A 228 2.39 11.73 -2.15
N CYS A 229 3.60 12.10 -2.56
CA CYS A 229 4.82 11.87 -1.81
C CYS A 229 5.00 12.80 -0.60
N ASP A 230 4.23 13.90 -0.50
CA ASP A 230 4.25 14.76 0.68
C ASP A 230 3.73 14.03 1.92
N LEU A 231 2.88 13.01 1.73
CA LEU A 231 2.39 12.20 2.83
C LEU A 231 3.31 11.03 3.21
N TYR A 232 4.53 10.98 2.66
CA TYR A 232 5.55 9.98 3.03
C TYR A 232 6.47 10.50 4.14
N ASP A 233 6.93 11.72 4.03
CA ASP A 233 7.99 12.28 4.88
C ASP A 233 7.81 13.75 5.29
N ASN A 234 6.91 14.49 4.63
CA ASN A 234 6.75 15.91 4.90
C ASN A 234 5.88 16.15 6.14
N MET A 235 6.54 16.43 7.27
CA MET A 235 5.91 16.65 8.57
C MET A 235 4.90 17.80 8.61
N LYS A 236 4.93 18.71 7.61
CA LYS A 236 3.94 19.81 7.51
C LYS A 236 2.60 19.33 6.95
N PHE A 237 2.61 18.27 6.15
CA PHE A 237 1.42 17.74 5.49
C PHE A 237 0.86 16.50 6.17
N ILE A 238 1.73 15.65 6.78
CA ILE A 238 1.25 14.45 7.47
C ILE A 238 0.51 14.86 8.75
N PRO A 239 -0.80 14.60 8.88
CA PRO A 239 -1.59 15.08 10.01
C PRO A 239 -1.46 14.14 11.22
N PHE A 240 -0.25 14.03 11.78
CA PHE A 240 0.03 13.12 12.90
C PHE A 240 -0.85 13.36 14.13
N ASP A 241 -1.27 14.60 14.39
CA ASP A 241 -2.17 14.91 15.51
C ASP A 241 -3.55 14.27 15.27
N LYS A 242 -4.09 14.38 14.05
CA LYS A 242 -5.34 13.73 13.66
C LYS A 242 -5.24 12.21 13.70
N ILE A 243 -4.13 11.64 13.20
CA ILE A 243 -3.87 10.19 13.27
C ILE A 243 -3.84 9.73 14.73
N THR A 244 -3.15 10.48 15.60
CA THR A 244 -3.04 10.19 17.03
C THR A 244 -4.41 10.23 17.72
N GLU A 245 -5.18 11.29 17.47
CA GLU A 245 -6.54 11.45 17.99
C GLU A 245 -7.44 10.30 17.56
N PHE A 246 -7.43 9.97 16.27
CA PHE A 246 -8.20 8.88 15.69
C PHE A 246 -7.85 7.53 16.32
N MET A 247 -6.56 7.19 16.38
CA MET A 247 -6.11 5.95 17.01
C MET A 247 -6.48 5.89 18.49
N LYS A 248 -6.25 6.96 19.26
CA LYS A 248 -6.64 7.01 20.69
C LYS A 248 -8.15 6.88 20.90
N LYS A 249 -8.97 7.39 19.99
CA LYS A 249 -10.43 7.31 20.07
C LYS A 249 -10.95 5.89 19.87
N TYR A 250 -10.32 5.11 18.99
CA TYR A 250 -10.84 3.81 18.57
C TYR A 250 -10.04 2.59 19.07
N LEU A 251 -8.90 2.82 19.74
CA LEU A 251 -8.12 1.80 20.44
C LEU A 251 -8.34 1.89 21.97
N VAL A 252 -9.58 2.06 22.38
CA VAL A 252 -9.97 2.16 23.82
C VAL A 252 -10.51 0.85 24.34
#